data_22f38bcca9af8170b13234e223cb00d8
#
_entry.id   22f38bcca9af8170b13234e223cb00d8
#
_cell.length_a   1.000
_cell.length_b   1.000
_cell.length_c   1.000
_cell.angle_alpha   90.00
_cell.angle_beta   90.00
_cell.angle_gamma   90.00
#
_symmetry.space_group_name_H-M   'P 1'
#
loop_
_entity.id
_entity.type
_entity.pdbx_description
1 polymer ?
#
loop_
_entity_poly.entity_id
_entity_poly.type
_entity_poly.pdbx_seq_one_letter_code
_entity_poly.pdbx_strand_id
1 'polypeptide(L)'
;MGFSGTSVSFTRFRLLDPVPPELWTELPDRLRAFAFRDIDDAPETSSCGWVNFDNMLDAAWDDSPPQKADYALFSLRLDRRRIPPGVVKKHLALALRQEKETLSRQNKNFISRERKKEIKEQVLLRLRARFLPVPGEFNVLWLTRKNEIWFASTQSAMIDLFLEEFLKTFELHLEQLTPYNQASTLLGEDKAHLLDHLEATRFAQILP
;
A
#
# COMPACT_ATOMS: atom_id res chain seq x y z
N MET A 1 9.65 0.90 9.01
CA MET A 1 10.83 0.01 9.14
C MET A 1 11.16 -0.50 7.75
N GLY A 2 12.39 -0.37 7.31
CA GLY A 2 12.83 -0.72 5.96
C GLY A 2 14.10 -1.59 5.98
N PHE A 3 14.65 -1.93 4.81
CA PHE A 3 15.83 -2.79 4.69
C PHE A 3 17.10 -2.21 5.32
N SER A 4 17.16 -0.91 5.57
CA SER A 4 18.25 -0.23 6.30
C SER A 4 18.08 -0.23 7.83
N GLY A 5 16.98 -0.77 8.35
CA GLY A 5 16.73 -0.86 9.79
C GLY A 5 17.41 -2.06 10.47
N THR A 6 17.43 -2.06 11.82
CA THR A 6 17.98 -3.16 12.62
C THR A 6 17.15 -4.44 12.51
N SER A 7 15.89 -4.34 12.13
CA SER A 7 15.01 -5.49 11.85
C SER A 7 14.05 -5.14 10.74
N VAL A 8 13.72 -6.10 9.90
CA VAL A 8 12.77 -5.94 8.81
C VAL A 8 11.89 -7.19 8.71
N SER A 9 10.58 -6.98 8.49
CA SER A 9 9.68 -8.03 8.06
C SER A 9 9.34 -7.78 6.59
N PHE A 10 9.48 -8.80 5.75
CA PHE A 10 9.26 -8.65 4.32
C PHE A 10 8.61 -9.89 3.71
N THR A 11 7.95 -9.68 2.59
CA THR A 11 7.39 -10.73 1.74
C THR A 11 8.25 -10.87 0.50
N ARG A 12 8.46 -12.11 0.06
CA ARG A 12 9.23 -12.43 -1.13
C ARG A 12 8.29 -12.82 -2.26
N PHE A 13 8.64 -12.36 -3.45
CA PHE A 13 7.92 -12.68 -4.68
C PHE A 13 8.91 -13.16 -5.75
N ARG A 14 8.44 -14.00 -6.66
CA ARG A 14 9.12 -14.28 -7.93
C ARG A 14 8.33 -13.70 -9.09
N LEU A 15 9.01 -13.33 -10.13
CA LEU A 15 8.40 -12.96 -11.41
C LEU A 15 7.91 -14.21 -12.12
N LEU A 16 6.68 -14.15 -12.63
CA LEU A 16 6.11 -15.18 -13.48
C LEU A 16 6.46 -14.96 -14.95
N ASP A 17 6.62 -13.71 -15.33
CA ASP A 17 6.91 -13.29 -16.69
C ASP A 17 8.44 -13.13 -16.91
N PRO A 18 8.93 -13.37 -18.12
CA PRO A 18 10.30 -13.02 -18.48
C PRO A 18 10.48 -11.51 -18.48
N VAL A 19 11.57 -11.02 -17.87
CA VAL A 19 11.88 -9.59 -17.82
C VAL A 19 12.51 -9.17 -19.15
N PRO A 20 11.88 -8.25 -19.91
CA PRO A 20 12.49 -7.73 -21.13
C PRO A 20 13.79 -6.99 -20.80
N PRO A 21 14.87 -7.17 -21.58
CA PRO A 21 16.14 -6.46 -21.34
C PRO A 21 16.00 -4.94 -21.35
N GLU A 22 15.10 -4.40 -22.16
CA GLU A 22 14.80 -2.98 -22.30
C GLU A 22 14.26 -2.37 -21.02
N LEU A 23 13.56 -3.18 -20.18
CA LEU A 23 12.98 -2.73 -18.91
C LEU A 23 14.02 -2.11 -18.00
N TRP A 24 15.24 -2.62 -17.98
CA TRP A 24 16.29 -2.08 -17.13
C TRP A 24 16.70 -0.67 -17.53
N THR A 25 16.69 -0.37 -18.82
CA THR A 25 16.95 0.99 -19.33
C THR A 25 15.76 1.92 -19.06
N GLU A 26 14.55 1.40 -19.17
CA GLU A 26 13.31 2.15 -18.97
C GLU A 26 12.89 2.27 -17.50
N LEU A 27 13.53 1.53 -16.58
CA LEU A 27 13.13 1.44 -15.17
C LEU A 27 12.95 2.82 -14.50
N PRO A 28 13.87 3.78 -14.65
CA PRO A 28 13.69 5.10 -14.04
C PRO A 28 12.47 5.85 -14.60
N ASP A 29 12.23 5.74 -15.91
CA ASP A 29 11.12 6.44 -16.56
C ASP A 29 9.78 5.81 -16.21
N ARG A 30 9.71 4.48 -16.10
CA ARG A 30 8.51 3.78 -15.63
C ARG A 30 8.18 4.14 -14.17
N LEU A 31 9.19 4.18 -13.30
CA LEU A 31 9.00 4.63 -11.91
C LEU A 31 8.52 6.08 -11.84
N ARG A 32 9.08 6.99 -12.66
CA ARG A 32 8.63 8.40 -12.75
C ARG A 32 7.19 8.53 -13.24
N ALA A 33 6.78 7.70 -14.20
CA ALA A 33 5.40 7.73 -14.72
C ALA A 33 4.35 7.43 -13.64
N PHE A 34 4.70 6.59 -12.65
CA PHE A 34 3.87 6.21 -11.51
C PHE A 34 4.42 6.73 -10.19
N ALA A 35 5.15 7.86 -10.23
CA ALA A 35 5.73 8.47 -9.05
C ALA A 35 4.65 8.95 -8.07
N PHE A 36 4.99 8.97 -6.80
CA PHE A 36 4.14 9.50 -5.74
C PHE A 36 3.77 10.97 -6.01
N ARG A 37 2.52 11.29 -5.75
CA ARG A 37 2.00 12.67 -5.83
C ARG A 37 1.55 13.11 -4.45
N ASP A 38 2.11 14.23 -4.00
CA ASP A 38 1.77 14.83 -2.72
C ASP A 38 0.30 15.28 -2.69
N ILE A 39 -0.35 15.11 -1.54
CA ILE A 39 -1.75 15.47 -1.32
C ILE A 39 -1.95 16.38 -0.10
N ASP A 40 -0.88 17.00 0.43
CA ASP A 40 -0.99 17.83 1.63
C ASP A 40 -2.03 18.95 1.46
N ASP A 41 -2.00 19.62 0.32
CA ASP A 41 -2.90 20.72 -0.03
C ASP A 41 -4.12 20.29 -0.84
N ALA A 42 -4.28 18.98 -1.08
CA ALA A 42 -5.35 18.43 -1.91
C ALA A 42 -6.47 17.76 -1.07
N PRO A 43 -7.71 17.62 -1.57
CA PRO A 43 -8.83 17.05 -0.82
C PRO A 43 -8.82 15.52 -0.74
N GLU A 44 -7.92 14.87 -1.42
CA GLU A 44 -7.78 13.41 -1.50
C GLU A 44 -7.54 12.81 -0.12
N THR A 45 -8.00 11.58 0.06
CA THR A 45 -7.84 10.85 1.33
C THR A 45 -6.61 9.96 1.35
N SER A 46 -6.08 9.62 0.18
CA SER A 46 -4.86 8.82 0.04
C SER A 46 -4.20 9.08 -1.30
N SER A 47 -2.88 8.93 -1.34
CA SER A 47 -2.05 8.90 -2.54
C SER A 47 -1.06 7.76 -2.42
N CYS A 48 -0.77 7.09 -3.53
CA CYS A 48 0.19 6.01 -3.61
C CYS A 48 1.07 6.19 -4.85
N GLY A 49 2.34 5.85 -4.75
CA GLY A 49 3.26 5.92 -5.88
C GLY A 49 4.71 5.63 -5.46
N TRP A 50 5.57 5.57 -6.46
CA TRP A 50 6.97 5.25 -6.27
C TRP A 50 7.79 6.46 -5.84
N VAL A 51 8.77 6.23 -4.98
CA VAL A 51 9.77 7.22 -4.52
C VAL A 51 11.14 6.57 -4.43
N ASN A 52 12.17 7.41 -4.34
CA ASN A 52 13.53 6.95 -4.15
C ASN A 52 13.68 6.16 -2.84
N PHE A 53 14.50 5.11 -2.87
CA PHE A 53 14.75 4.26 -1.70
C PHE A 53 15.45 4.99 -0.55
N ASP A 54 16.38 5.87 -0.88
CA ASP A 54 17.20 6.59 0.10
C ASP A 54 16.49 7.85 0.63
N ASN A 55 15.52 8.39 -0.14
CA ASN A 55 14.80 9.61 0.19
C ASN A 55 13.34 9.53 -0.24
N MET A 56 12.43 9.35 0.70
CA MET A 56 10.98 9.26 0.44
C MET A 56 10.36 10.55 -0.13
N LEU A 57 11.09 11.67 -0.15
CA LEU A 57 10.64 12.93 -0.74
C LEU A 57 11.06 13.08 -2.20
N ASP A 58 12.03 12.26 -2.65
CA ASP A 58 12.49 12.26 -4.04
C ASP A 58 11.65 11.31 -4.90
N ALA A 59 10.67 11.88 -5.58
CA ALA A 59 9.83 11.18 -6.57
C ALA A 59 10.35 11.33 -8.01
N ALA A 60 11.39 12.13 -8.21
CA ALA A 60 12.01 12.38 -9.52
C ALA A 60 13.27 11.53 -9.76
N TRP A 61 13.79 10.88 -8.71
CA TRP A 61 15.09 10.18 -8.72
C TRP A 61 16.26 11.10 -9.06
N ASP A 62 16.24 12.32 -8.52
CA ASP A 62 17.32 13.29 -8.69
C ASP A 62 18.52 12.96 -7.80
N ASP A 63 18.26 12.40 -6.60
CA ASP A 63 19.31 12.08 -5.61
C ASP A 63 20.15 10.86 -6.02
N SER A 64 19.52 9.80 -6.49
CA SER A 64 20.23 8.57 -6.89
C SER A 64 19.38 7.70 -7.83
N PRO A 65 20.04 6.98 -8.78
CA PRO A 65 19.33 6.06 -9.66
C PRO A 65 18.79 4.84 -8.88
N PRO A 66 17.67 4.26 -9.34
CA PRO A 66 17.10 3.06 -8.70
C PRO A 66 17.98 1.81 -8.90
N GLN A 67 18.79 1.75 -9.97
CA GLN A 67 19.68 0.62 -10.21
C GLN A 67 20.97 0.78 -9.41
N LYS A 68 21.32 -0.26 -8.64
CA LYS A 68 22.55 -0.32 -7.83
C LYS A 68 23.20 -1.69 -8.05
N ALA A 69 24.08 -1.78 -9.05
CA ALA A 69 24.75 -3.02 -9.48
C ALA A 69 23.72 -4.12 -9.86
N ASP A 70 23.65 -5.21 -9.08
CA ASP A 70 22.76 -6.35 -9.33
C ASP A 70 21.38 -6.19 -8.68
N TYR A 71 21.03 -4.97 -8.24
CA TYR A 71 19.77 -4.68 -7.55
C TYR A 71 19.08 -3.47 -8.17
N ALA A 72 17.74 -3.47 -8.12
CA ALA A 72 16.97 -2.24 -8.21
C ALA A 72 16.32 -1.95 -6.86
N LEU A 73 16.49 -0.72 -6.37
CA LEU A 73 16.03 -0.25 -5.07
C LEU A 73 15.11 0.95 -5.25
N PHE A 74 13.89 0.85 -4.74
CA PHE A 74 12.91 1.91 -4.74
C PHE A 74 11.92 1.66 -3.61
N SER A 75 11.04 2.61 -3.32
CA SER A 75 10.05 2.47 -2.25
C SER A 75 8.66 2.79 -2.76
N LEU A 76 7.65 2.08 -2.24
CA LEU A 76 6.26 2.43 -2.39
C LEU A 76 5.88 3.37 -1.24
N ARG A 77 5.54 4.63 -1.55
CA ARG A 77 5.00 5.57 -0.58
C ARG A 77 3.49 5.58 -0.66
N LEU A 78 2.85 5.50 0.52
CA LEU A 78 1.41 5.56 0.68
C LEU A 78 1.07 6.57 1.77
N ASP A 79 0.53 7.69 1.38
CA ASP A 79 0.04 8.70 2.30
C ASP A 79 -1.46 8.51 2.53
N ARG A 80 -1.88 8.48 3.79
CA ARG A 80 -3.29 8.32 4.17
C ARG A 80 -3.71 9.38 5.17
N ARG A 81 -4.77 10.12 4.84
CA ARG A 81 -5.37 11.11 5.71
C ARG A 81 -6.36 10.43 6.65
N ARG A 82 -5.95 10.28 7.92
CA ARG A 82 -6.75 9.61 8.95
C ARG A 82 -7.37 10.65 9.87
N ILE A 83 -8.70 10.81 9.78
CA ILE A 83 -9.46 11.66 10.71
C ILE A 83 -10.02 10.75 11.80
N PRO A 84 -9.68 10.98 13.09
CA PRO A 84 -10.21 10.16 14.18
C PRO A 84 -11.74 10.19 14.21
N PRO A 85 -12.42 9.05 14.34
CA PRO A 85 -13.89 8.99 14.33
C PRO A 85 -14.56 9.88 15.40
N GLY A 86 -13.93 10.03 16.56
CA GLY A 86 -14.39 10.93 17.62
C GLY A 86 -14.43 12.39 17.21
N VAL A 87 -13.44 12.84 16.39
CA VAL A 87 -13.42 14.21 15.85
C VAL A 87 -14.57 14.41 14.86
N VAL A 88 -14.78 13.46 13.96
CA VAL A 88 -15.90 13.50 12.99
C VAL A 88 -17.23 13.56 13.74
N LYS A 89 -17.45 12.69 14.75
CA LYS A 89 -18.66 12.65 15.55
C LYS A 89 -18.93 13.98 16.24
N LYS A 90 -17.91 14.59 16.88
CA LYS A 90 -18.00 15.88 17.55
C LYS A 90 -18.42 16.99 16.57
N HIS A 91 -17.71 17.14 15.46
CA HIS A 91 -17.97 18.21 14.51
C HIS A 91 -19.32 18.05 13.79
N LEU A 92 -19.74 16.81 13.51
CA LEU A 92 -21.05 16.53 12.96
C LEU A 92 -22.16 16.91 13.94
N ALA A 93 -22.02 16.57 15.21
CA ALA A 93 -23.00 16.95 16.25
C ALA A 93 -23.15 18.47 16.38
N LEU A 94 -22.03 19.21 16.35
CA LEU A 94 -22.01 20.66 16.36
C LEU A 94 -22.73 21.26 15.15
N ALA A 95 -22.42 20.77 13.95
CA ALA A 95 -23.03 21.25 12.71
C ALA A 95 -24.54 20.96 12.66
N LEU A 96 -24.97 19.78 13.08
CA LEU A 96 -26.40 19.43 13.17
C LEU A 96 -27.14 20.27 14.20
N ARG A 97 -26.50 20.61 15.31
CA ARG A 97 -27.08 21.52 16.32
C ARG A 97 -27.29 22.91 15.76
N GLN A 98 -26.29 23.48 15.09
CA GLN A 98 -26.39 24.79 14.44
C GLN A 98 -27.48 24.81 13.35
N GLU A 99 -27.57 23.76 12.53
CA GLU A 99 -28.64 23.66 11.53
C GLU A 99 -30.03 23.61 12.17
N LYS A 100 -30.18 22.84 13.25
CA LYS A 100 -31.46 22.79 13.99
C LYS A 100 -31.85 24.15 14.58
N GLU A 101 -30.91 24.90 15.12
CA GLU A 101 -31.17 26.26 15.65
C GLU A 101 -31.59 27.22 14.52
N THR A 102 -30.96 27.11 13.33
CA THR A 102 -31.32 27.90 12.16
C THR A 102 -32.73 27.58 11.64
N LEU A 103 -33.06 26.29 11.54
CA LEU A 103 -34.39 25.83 11.11
C LEU A 103 -35.48 26.23 12.12
N SER A 104 -35.21 26.18 13.42
CA SER A 104 -36.16 26.61 14.46
C SER A 104 -36.52 28.09 14.32
N ARG A 105 -35.57 28.96 13.94
CA ARG A 105 -35.84 30.38 13.63
C ARG A 105 -36.70 30.58 12.39
N GLN A 106 -36.78 29.58 11.51
CA GLN A 106 -37.60 29.54 10.29
C GLN A 106 -38.92 28.78 10.48
N ASN A 107 -39.31 28.45 11.71
CA ASN A 107 -40.46 27.59 12.04
C ASN A 107 -40.42 26.19 11.42
N LYS A 108 -39.22 25.66 11.13
CA LYS A 108 -39.03 24.31 10.64
C LYS A 108 -38.36 23.46 11.72
N ASN A 109 -38.93 22.32 12.05
CA ASN A 109 -38.44 21.48 13.17
C ASN A 109 -37.71 20.21 12.72
N PHE A 110 -37.53 20.01 11.43
CA PHE A 110 -36.97 18.76 10.91
C PHE A 110 -35.84 19.00 9.88
N ILE A 111 -34.72 18.28 10.08
CA ILE A 111 -33.62 18.24 9.11
C ILE A 111 -33.82 17.03 8.21
N SER A 112 -33.99 17.24 6.90
CA SER A 112 -34.15 16.14 5.93
C SER A 112 -32.94 15.21 5.89
N ARG A 113 -33.14 14.00 5.38
CA ARG A 113 -32.06 13.01 5.25
C ARG A 113 -30.97 13.50 4.31
N GLU A 114 -31.35 14.12 3.21
CA GLU A 114 -30.46 14.74 2.22
C GLU A 114 -29.61 15.83 2.87
N ARG A 115 -30.24 16.71 3.63
CA ARG A 115 -29.54 17.80 4.33
C ARG A 115 -28.54 17.30 5.37
N LYS A 116 -28.87 16.23 6.09
CA LYS A 116 -27.92 15.58 7.02
C LYS A 116 -26.70 15.01 6.28
N LYS A 117 -26.90 14.45 5.07
CA LYS A 117 -25.82 13.93 4.22
C LYS A 117 -24.90 15.06 3.75
N GLU A 118 -25.47 16.16 3.26
CA GLU A 118 -24.71 17.35 2.86
C GLU A 118 -23.88 17.93 4.01
N ILE A 119 -24.49 18.08 5.20
CA ILE A 119 -23.78 18.55 6.41
C ILE A 119 -22.60 17.63 6.73
N LYS A 120 -22.80 16.29 6.64
CA LYS A 120 -21.73 15.33 6.88
C LYS A 120 -20.60 15.48 5.87
N GLU A 121 -20.90 15.64 4.60
CA GLU A 121 -19.90 15.83 3.53
C GLU A 121 -19.13 17.14 3.73
N GLN A 122 -19.81 18.24 4.04
CA GLN A 122 -19.18 19.53 4.36
C GLN A 122 -18.25 19.45 5.58
N VAL A 123 -18.70 18.76 6.65
CA VAL A 123 -17.87 18.54 7.84
C VAL A 123 -16.62 17.73 7.49
N LEU A 124 -16.77 16.64 6.72
CA LEU A 124 -15.64 15.83 6.30
C LEU A 124 -14.66 16.60 5.42
N LEU A 125 -15.16 17.38 4.46
CA LEU A 125 -14.32 18.22 3.60
C LEU A 125 -13.51 19.23 4.42
N ARG A 126 -14.16 19.91 5.38
CA ARG A 126 -13.49 20.87 6.29
C ARG A 126 -12.45 20.19 7.18
N LEU A 127 -12.72 18.98 7.63
CA LEU A 127 -11.78 18.23 8.46
C LEU A 127 -10.60 17.74 7.63
N ARG A 128 -10.81 17.28 6.39
CA ARG A 128 -9.72 16.90 5.48
C ARG A 128 -8.70 18.02 5.27
N ALA A 129 -9.14 19.25 5.16
CA ALA A 129 -8.26 20.41 5.02
C ALA A 129 -7.44 20.72 6.31
N ARG A 130 -7.75 20.10 7.45
CA ARG A 130 -7.08 20.33 8.75
C ARG A 130 -6.20 19.17 9.21
N PHE A 131 -6.35 18.02 8.60
CA PHE A 131 -5.59 16.83 8.94
C PHE A 131 -4.63 16.53 7.80
N LEU A 132 -3.34 16.59 8.07
CA LEU A 132 -2.31 16.16 7.12
C LEU A 132 -2.37 14.65 6.91
N PRO A 133 -2.02 14.15 5.72
CA PRO A 133 -1.83 12.73 5.48
C PRO A 133 -0.70 12.19 6.35
N VAL A 134 -0.78 10.92 6.71
CA VAL A 134 0.28 10.22 7.43
C VAL A 134 1.03 9.37 6.41
N PRO A 135 2.33 9.64 6.19
CA PRO A 135 3.13 8.89 5.23
C PRO A 135 3.45 7.50 5.76
N GLY A 136 3.44 6.55 4.85
CA GLY A 136 3.95 5.19 5.04
C GLY A 136 4.87 4.86 3.88
N GLU A 137 6.06 4.33 4.19
CA GLU A 137 7.07 3.94 3.21
C GLU A 137 7.35 2.44 3.33
N PHE A 138 7.39 1.78 2.17
CA PHE A 138 7.63 0.35 2.05
C PHE A 138 8.72 0.11 1.01
N ASN A 139 9.90 -0.28 1.46
CA ASN A 139 11.03 -0.51 0.58
C ASN A 139 10.82 -1.75 -0.31
N VAL A 140 11.32 -1.65 -1.53
CA VAL A 140 11.35 -2.71 -2.54
C VAL A 140 12.79 -2.97 -2.94
N LEU A 141 13.19 -4.23 -2.88
CA LEU A 141 14.47 -4.72 -3.36
C LEU A 141 14.20 -5.73 -4.48
N TRP A 142 14.60 -5.42 -5.69
CA TRP A 142 14.52 -6.32 -6.83
C TRP A 142 15.90 -6.91 -7.15
N LEU A 143 16.03 -8.22 -6.95
CA LEU A 143 17.23 -9.00 -7.22
C LEU A 143 17.25 -9.36 -8.72
N THR A 144 17.91 -8.54 -9.53
CA THR A 144 17.82 -8.61 -11.00
C THR A 144 18.27 -9.95 -11.59
N ARG A 145 19.30 -10.57 -10.98
CA ARG A 145 19.80 -11.88 -11.43
C ARG A 145 18.92 -13.06 -11.03
N LYS A 146 18.11 -12.91 -9.99
CA LYS A 146 17.27 -14.01 -9.45
C LYS A 146 15.81 -13.89 -9.86
N ASN A 147 15.42 -12.80 -10.51
CA ASN A 147 14.01 -12.46 -10.77
C ASN A 147 13.14 -12.55 -9.49
N GLU A 148 13.72 -12.13 -8.37
CA GLU A 148 13.09 -12.20 -7.06
C GLU A 148 12.94 -10.78 -6.51
N ILE A 149 11.79 -10.50 -5.89
CA ILE A 149 11.46 -9.20 -5.32
C ILE A 149 11.14 -9.36 -3.85
N TRP A 150 11.72 -8.49 -3.03
CA TRP A 150 11.46 -8.42 -1.60
C TRP A 150 10.74 -7.11 -1.29
N PHE A 151 9.58 -7.22 -0.68
CA PHE A 151 8.76 -6.08 -0.29
C PHE A 151 8.70 -5.98 1.24
N ALA A 152 9.10 -4.83 1.80
CA ALA A 152 9.25 -4.63 3.25
C ALA A 152 7.90 -4.47 3.97
N SER A 153 7.00 -5.43 3.78
CA SER A 153 5.74 -5.56 4.50
C SER A 153 5.26 -7.01 4.49
N THR A 154 4.53 -7.38 5.54
CA THR A 154 3.80 -8.66 5.65
C THR A 154 2.30 -8.45 5.79
N GLN A 155 1.81 -7.20 5.71
CA GLN A 155 0.40 -6.86 5.80
C GLN A 155 -0.29 -7.14 4.46
N SER A 156 -1.33 -7.99 4.43
CA SER A 156 -2.03 -8.38 3.20
C SER A 156 -2.52 -7.18 2.38
N ALA A 157 -3.14 -6.19 3.02
CA ALA A 157 -3.59 -4.99 2.31
C ALA A 157 -2.45 -4.17 1.66
N MET A 158 -1.22 -4.24 2.19
CA MET A 158 -0.06 -3.59 1.58
C MET A 158 0.54 -4.44 0.47
N ILE A 159 0.48 -5.76 0.62
CA ILE A 159 0.87 -6.71 -0.41
C ILE A 159 -0.03 -6.54 -1.64
N ASP A 160 -1.35 -6.52 -1.45
CA ASP A 160 -2.31 -6.34 -2.54
C ASP A 160 -2.08 -5.03 -3.30
N LEU A 161 -1.90 -3.92 -2.55
CA LEU A 161 -1.57 -2.62 -3.14
C LEU A 161 -0.25 -2.64 -3.91
N PHE A 162 0.78 -3.29 -3.35
CA PHE A 162 2.08 -3.42 -4.01
C PHE A 162 1.97 -4.20 -5.32
N LEU A 163 1.24 -5.33 -5.32
CA LEU A 163 1.04 -6.14 -6.52
C LEU A 163 0.31 -5.36 -7.61
N GLU A 164 -0.71 -4.57 -7.24
CA GLU A 164 -1.45 -3.72 -8.15
C GLU A 164 -0.56 -2.63 -8.77
N GLU A 165 0.18 -1.88 -7.95
CA GLU A 165 1.07 -0.82 -8.43
C GLU A 165 2.26 -1.37 -9.23
N PHE A 166 2.79 -2.53 -8.84
CA PHE A 166 3.87 -3.19 -9.57
C PHE A 166 3.40 -3.63 -10.98
N LEU A 167 2.25 -4.27 -11.07
CA LEU A 167 1.65 -4.69 -12.34
C LEU A 167 1.37 -3.49 -13.25
N LYS A 168 0.80 -2.40 -12.72
CA LYS A 168 0.55 -1.16 -13.48
C LYS A 168 1.82 -0.54 -14.05
N THR A 169 2.92 -0.60 -13.29
CA THR A 169 4.18 0.07 -13.63
C THR A 169 5.00 -0.75 -14.62
N PHE A 170 5.11 -2.06 -14.37
CA PHE A 170 6.05 -2.92 -15.07
C PHE A 170 5.40 -3.89 -16.04
N GLU A 171 4.07 -4.06 -15.96
CA GLU A 171 3.29 -5.03 -16.74
C GLU A 171 3.76 -6.49 -16.52
N LEU A 172 4.30 -6.77 -15.32
CA LEU A 172 4.82 -8.07 -14.92
C LEU A 172 4.03 -8.62 -13.73
N HIS A 173 3.77 -9.92 -13.76
CA HIS A 173 3.05 -10.61 -12.70
C HIS A 173 4.02 -11.18 -11.65
N LEU A 174 3.59 -11.08 -10.40
CA LEU A 174 4.32 -11.57 -9.25
C LEU A 174 3.57 -12.70 -8.57
N GLU A 175 4.29 -13.73 -8.14
CA GLU A 175 3.79 -14.77 -7.26
C GLU A 175 4.49 -14.72 -5.92
N GLN A 176 3.72 -14.75 -4.84
CA GLN A 176 4.31 -14.77 -3.50
C GLN A 176 5.02 -16.09 -3.23
N LEU A 177 6.27 -16.03 -2.78
CA LEU A 177 7.06 -17.19 -2.40
C LEU A 177 6.65 -17.66 -1.00
N THR A 178 5.61 -18.49 -0.94
CA THR A 178 5.22 -19.23 0.26
C THR A 178 5.94 -20.58 0.32
N PRO A 179 6.07 -21.23 1.48
CA PRO A 179 6.60 -22.60 1.58
C PRO A 179 5.85 -23.57 0.65
N TYR A 180 4.53 -23.44 0.54
CA TYR A 180 3.70 -24.27 -0.34
C TYR A 180 4.06 -24.06 -1.81
N ASN A 181 4.10 -22.79 -2.28
CA ASN A 181 4.42 -22.48 -3.67
C ASN A 181 5.85 -22.90 -4.04
N GLN A 182 6.79 -22.76 -3.10
CA GLN A 182 8.16 -23.24 -3.32
C GLN A 182 8.22 -24.77 -3.43
N ALA A 183 7.54 -25.49 -2.52
CA ALA A 183 7.49 -26.94 -2.55
C ALA A 183 6.78 -27.46 -3.81
N SER A 184 5.69 -26.83 -4.23
CA SER A 184 4.98 -27.15 -5.48
C SER A 184 5.89 -27.01 -6.70
N THR A 185 6.67 -25.92 -6.76
CA THR A 185 7.64 -25.70 -7.84
C THR A 185 8.73 -26.75 -7.86
N LEU A 186 9.24 -27.17 -6.69
CA LEU A 186 10.30 -28.18 -6.60
C LEU A 186 9.81 -29.58 -6.95
N LEU A 187 8.56 -29.92 -6.60
CA LEU A 187 7.96 -31.22 -6.87
C LEU A 187 7.50 -31.36 -8.34
N GLY A 188 7.20 -30.24 -8.98
CA GLY A 188 6.54 -30.21 -10.29
C GLY A 188 5.04 -30.41 -10.20
N GLU A 189 4.31 -30.02 -11.25
CA GLU A 189 2.84 -30.06 -11.31
C GLU A 189 2.27 -31.44 -11.05
N ASP A 190 2.90 -32.49 -11.57
CA ASP A 190 2.45 -33.88 -11.44
C ASP A 190 2.38 -34.34 -9.97
N LYS A 191 3.21 -33.79 -9.09
CA LYS A 191 3.32 -34.19 -7.68
C LYS A 191 2.81 -33.13 -6.70
N ALA A 192 2.37 -31.98 -7.16
CA ALA A 192 1.91 -30.87 -6.29
C ALA A 192 0.74 -31.30 -5.40
N HIS A 193 -0.15 -32.20 -5.89
CA HIS A 193 -1.27 -32.75 -5.14
C HIS A 193 -0.85 -33.47 -3.84
N LEU A 194 0.39 -33.94 -3.73
CA LEU A 194 0.90 -34.59 -2.53
C LEU A 194 1.02 -33.61 -1.36
N LEU A 195 1.18 -32.30 -1.65
CA LEU A 195 1.28 -31.26 -0.63
C LEU A 195 -0.03 -31.06 0.13
N ASP A 196 -1.15 -31.30 -0.53
CA ASP A 196 -2.50 -31.11 0.06
C ASP A 196 -2.80 -32.14 1.16
N HIS A 197 -2.06 -33.26 1.16
CA HIS A 197 -2.22 -34.35 2.12
C HIS A 197 -1.16 -34.35 3.21
N LEU A 198 -0.25 -33.35 3.26
CA LEU A 198 0.76 -33.27 4.29
C LEU A 198 0.16 -32.86 5.63
N GLU A 199 0.43 -33.65 6.65
CA GLU A 199 0.12 -33.28 8.02
C GLU A 199 1.31 -32.60 8.69
N ALA A 200 1.02 -31.74 9.68
CA ALA A 200 2.05 -31.09 10.48
C ALA A 200 2.89 -32.15 11.25
N THR A 201 4.22 -32.00 11.21
CA THR A 201 5.12 -32.87 11.97
C THR A 201 4.87 -32.75 13.48
N ARG A 202 4.59 -33.85 14.15
CA ARG A 202 4.44 -33.90 15.61
C ARG A 202 5.81 -34.02 16.24
N PHE A 203 6.33 -32.95 16.84
CA PHE A 203 7.63 -32.94 17.54
C PHE A 203 7.57 -33.47 18.96
N ALA A 204 6.40 -33.53 19.58
CA ALA A 204 6.19 -34.10 20.91
C ALA A 204 5.55 -35.46 20.80
N GLN A 205 6.16 -36.51 21.41
CA GLN A 205 5.47 -37.75 21.68
C GLN A 205 4.45 -37.48 22.80
N ILE A 206 3.17 -37.64 22.51
CA ILE A 206 2.16 -37.74 23.55
C ILE A 206 2.42 -39.11 24.19
N LEU A 207 3.13 -39.13 25.32
CA LEU A 207 3.24 -40.34 26.16
C LEU A 207 1.82 -40.68 26.64
N PRO A 208 1.40 -41.93 26.55
CA PRO A 208 0.07 -42.37 26.95
C PRO A 208 -0.21 -42.15 28.46
#